data_46a731aec3087fe83d6631241753ef71
#
_entry.id   46a731aec3087fe83d6631241753ef71
#
_cell.length_a   1.000
_cell.length_b   1.000
_cell.length_c   1.000
_cell.angle_alpha   90.00
_cell.angle_beta   90.00
_cell.angle_gamma   90.00
#
_symmetry.space_group_name_H-M   'P 1'
#
loop_
_entity.id
_entity.type
_entity.pdbx_description
1 polymer ?
#
loop_
_entity_poly.entity_id
_entity_poly.type
_entity_poly.pdbx_seq_one_letter_code
_entity_poly.pdbx_strand_id
1 'polypeptide(L)'
;MRVACVGGGPAGLYFALLMKLREPGHDITIFERKAAGSTDGWGVVFWDDLLDKLYSSDPRSAREIDQAAFRWVNQVVDVQGKQVVHANGRGYGINRQRLLDILADRAQDLGVQIKFDQEVMAPSQLPEVDLIVACDGVNSRTRLEAGSFQTDMHLGSNKYIWLGTGKVFESFTFPFVHTDSGWVWAHAYGIDAESSTFIVECSSETWTGLGFDTMPPQDGLSLLEKLFERHLDGHQLIGQFPDGNAPWLNFRTVTNQHWYEGKNVLAGDAAHTTHFTIGSGTKLAIGDVIALAENLQHHGKLELALESYERQRQAALLQPQSEARLSAQWFENISRYIDLKPHQFSTLLHGRGSPLLPHLPPPRLLPAPPGNGGSHPATQTPQTGGTEGESDLQPTRAGVSRRRF
;
A
#
# COMPACT_ATOMS: atom_id res chain seq x y z
N MET A 1 -21.75 15.92 20.67
CA MET A 1 -21.51 14.49 20.95
C MET A 1 -20.25 14.35 21.80
N ARG A 2 -20.23 13.40 22.72
CA ARG A 2 -19.00 12.91 23.39
C ARG A 2 -18.47 11.71 22.60
N VAL A 3 -17.23 11.76 22.15
CA VAL A 3 -16.65 10.73 21.29
C VAL A 3 -15.32 10.25 21.86
N ALA A 4 -15.14 8.94 21.92
CA ALA A 4 -13.87 8.32 22.23
C ALA A 4 -13.29 7.67 20.95
N CYS A 5 -12.09 8.08 20.55
CA CYS A 5 -11.33 7.41 19.51
C CYS A 5 -10.29 6.51 20.16
N VAL A 6 -10.27 5.23 19.83
CA VAL A 6 -9.27 4.27 20.28
C VAL A 6 -8.23 4.11 19.19
N GLY A 7 -7.02 4.60 19.46
CA GLY A 7 -5.89 4.67 18.52
C GLY A 7 -5.65 6.07 17.93
N GLY A 8 -4.44 6.58 18.14
CA GLY A 8 -3.92 7.85 17.62
C GLY A 8 -3.19 7.72 16.28
N GLY A 9 -3.55 6.75 15.46
CA GLY A 9 -3.08 6.61 14.09
C GLY A 9 -3.73 7.62 13.14
N PRO A 10 -3.37 7.59 11.82
CA PRO A 10 -3.90 8.55 10.86
C PRO A 10 -5.43 8.61 10.82
N ALA A 11 -6.12 7.47 10.97
CA ALA A 11 -7.58 7.42 10.99
C ALA A 11 -8.16 8.14 12.21
N GLY A 12 -7.71 7.81 13.44
CA GLY A 12 -8.26 8.39 14.66
C GLY A 12 -8.02 9.89 14.77
N LEU A 13 -6.80 10.32 14.44
CA LEU A 13 -6.44 11.74 14.43
C LEU A 13 -7.25 12.52 13.39
N TYR A 14 -7.35 11.97 12.16
CA TYR A 14 -8.07 12.67 11.09
C TYR A 14 -9.58 12.70 11.31
N PHE A 15 -10.15 11.62 11.87
CA PHE A 15 -11.55 11.62 12.29
C PHE A 15 -11.85 12.72 13.32
N ALA A 16 -11.04 12.77 14.37
CA ALA A 16 -11.24 13.72 15.46
C ALA A 16 -11.17 15.17 14.98
N LEU A 17 -10.17 15.49 14.14
CA LEU A 17 -10.04 16.83 13.57
C LEU A 17 -11.24 17.17 12.66
N LEU A 18 -11.71 16.24 11.82
CA LEU A 18 -12.86 16.49 10.93
C LEU A 18 -14.14 16.75 11.71
N MET A 19 -14.37 16.01 12.78
CA MET A 19 -15.54 16.21 13.65
C MET A 19 -15.50 17.59 14.33
N LYS A 20 -14.32 18.01 14.80
CA LYS A 20 -14.17 19.35 15.40
C LYS A 20 -14.30 20.48 14.39
N LEU A 21 -13.88 20.28 13.14
CA LEU A 21 -14.09 21.26 12.07
C LEU A 21 -15.57 21.45 11.72
N ARG A 22 -16.34 20.33 11.75
CA ARG A 22 -17.77 20.38 11.44
C ARG A 22 -18.60 20.97 12.58
N GLU A 23 -18.27 20.60 13.81
CA GLU A 23 -18.98 21.07 15.00
C GLU A 23 -18.00 21.22 16.18
N PRO A 24 -17.50 22.44 16.43
CA PRO A 24 -16.53 22.71 17.51
C PRO A 24 -17.00 22.31 18.91
N GLY A 25 -18.32 22.20 19.12
CA GLY A 25 -18.93 21.79 20.38
C GLY A 25 -18.82 20.30 20.71
N HIS A 26 -18.28 19.46 19.81
CA HIS A 26 -18.02 18.07 20.11
C HIS A 26 -16.92 17.91 21.18
N ASP A 27 -17.13 17.02 22.13
CA ASP A 27 -16.13 16.61 23.12
C ASP A 27 -15.46 15.32 22.64
N ILE A 28 -14.19 15.41 22.20
CA ILE A 28 -13.48 14.32 21.56
C ILE A 28 -12.20 14.02 22.30
N THR A 29 -12.05 12.76 22.73
CA THR A 29 -10.83 12.24 23.33
C THR A 29 -10.27 11.10 22.51
N ILE A 30 -8.99 11.17 22.15
CA ILE A 30 -8.22 10.09 21.55
C ILE A 30 -7.42 9.39 22.65
N PHE A 31 -7.47 8.05 22.68
CA PHE A 31 -6.68 7.20 23.56
C PHE A 31 -5.63 6.48 22.72
N GLU A 32 -4.36 6.82 22.94
CA GLU A 32 -3.23 6.23 22.22
C GLU A 32 -2.31 5.48 23.21
N ARG A 33 -2.02 4.22 22.91
CA ARG A 33 -1.20 3.36 23.77
C ARG A 33 0.28 3.74 23.79
N LYS A 34 0.75 4.41 22.75
CA LYS A 34 2.14 4.83 22.63
C LYS A 34 2.37 6.20 23.26
N ALA A 35 3.64 6.44 23.62
CA ALA A 35 4.09 7.76 24.03
C ALA A 35 3.97 8.78 22.90
N ALA A 36 3.81 10.03 23.25
CA ALA A 36 3.85 11.13 22.30
C ALA A 36 5.17 11.10 21.51
N GLY A 37 5.09 11.37 20.19
CA GLY A 37 6.26 11.34 19.31
C GLY A 37 6.80 9.93 19.00
N SER A 38 6.00 8.88 19.19
CA SER A 38 6.40 7.49 18.97
C SER A 38 5.45 6.79 18.00
N THR A 39 6.01 6.07 17.02
CA THR A 39 5.24 5.27 16.07
C THR A 39 6.01 4.01 15.67
N ASP A 40 5.31 3.00 15.12
CA ASP A 40 5.94 1.88 14.44
C ASP A 40 6.01 2.16 12.94
N GLY A 41 7.09 1.70 12.31
CA GLY A 41 7.31 1.84 10.89
C GLY A 41 7.98 3.16 10.51
N TRP A 42 8.36 3.27 9.22
CA TRP A 42 9.21 4.33 8.70
C TRP A 42 8.42 5.38 7.96
N GLY A 43 7.82 5.01 6.85
CA GLY A 43 7.10 5.95 6.02
C GLY A 43 5.85 5.36 5.40
N VAL A 44 5.01 6.23 4.93
CA VAL A 44 3.81 5.86 4.17
C VAL A 44 3.88 6.47 2.78
N VAL A 45 3.30 5.76 1.81
CA VAL A 45 3.18 6.24 0.43
C VAL A 45 1.74 6.65 0.15
N PHE A 46 1.59 7.63 -0.74
CA PHE A 46 0.29 8.05 -1.24
C PHE A 46 0.41 8.70 -2.63
N TRP A 47 -0.72 8.97 -3.25
CA TRP A 47 -0.83 9.55 -4.57
C TRP A 47 -1.69 10.82 -4.54
N ASP A 48 -1.77 11.53 -5.67
CA ASP A 48 -2.48 12.79 -5.82
C ASP A 48 -3.93 12.72 -5.29
N ASP A 49 -4.60 11.59 -5.47
CA ASP A 49 -6.00 11.41 -5.06
C ASP A 49 -6.23 11.43 -3.53
N LEU A 50 -5.22 11.09 -2.72
CA LEU A 50 -5.29 11.31 -1.27
C LEU A 50 -5.11 12.79 -0.95
N LEU A 51 -4.14 13.44 -1.57
CA LEU A 51 -3.90 14.88 -1.39
C LEU A 51 -5.15 15.72 -1.73
N ASP A 52 -5.79 15.42 -2.85
CA ASP A 52 -7.03 16.07 -3.26
C ASP A 52 -8.14 15.95 -2.20
N LYS A 53 -8.29 14.75 -1.60
CA LYS A 53 -9.24 14.51 -0.50
C LYS A 53 -8.88 15.30 0.74
N LEU A 54 -7.60 15.33 1.12
CA LEU A 54 -7.13 16.09 2.28
C LEU A 54 -7.38 17.59 2.06
N TYR A 55 -7.05 18.14 0.89
CA TYR A 55 -7.32 19.54 0.56
C TYR A 55 -8.81 19.87 0.56
N SER A 56 -9.66 18.95 0.14
CA SER A 56 -11.11 19.14 0.15
C SER A 56 -11.71 19.12 1.57
N SER A 57 -11.06 18.41 2.50
CA SER A 57 -11.57 18.17 3.85
C SER A 57 -10.99 19.13 4.90
N ASP A 58 -9.66 19.31 4.92
CA ASP A 58 -8.93 20.28 5.76
C ASP A 58 -7.71 20.82 5.00
N PRO A 59 -7.82 21.96 4.30
CA PRO A 59 -6.72 22.55 3.52
C PRO A 59 -5.48 22.91 4.36
N ARG A 60 -5.60 23.06 5.68
CA ARG A 60 -4.47 23.40 6.54
C ARG A 60 -3.55 22.19 6.73
N SER A 61 -4.07 21.07 7.25
CA SER A 61 -3.27 19.85 7.40
C SER A 61 -2.80 19.30 6.04
N ALA A 62 -3.63 19.41 4.99
CA ALA A 62 -3.25 19.01 3.65
C ALA A 62 -2.00 19.73 3.15
N ARG A 63 -1.91 21.06 3.37
CA ARG A 63 -0.76 21.87 2.97
C ARG A 63 0.51 21.49 3.73
N GLU A 64 0.39 21.24 5.03
CA GLU A 64 1.52 20.81 5.86
C GLU A 64 2.03 19.41 5.47
N ILE A 65 1.10 18.47 5.17
CA ILE A 65 1.43 17.14 4.65
C ILE A 65 2.11 17.23 3.29
N ASP A 66 1.57 18.04 2.37
CA ASP A 66 2.12 18.22 1.03
C ASP A 66 3.55 18.82 1.06
N GLN A 67 3.81 19.78 1.97
CA GLN A 67 5.12 20.37 2.17
C GLN A 67 6.12 19.42 2.82
N ALA A 68 5.67 18.53 3.70
CA ALA A 68 6.51 17.55 4.38
C ALA A 68 6.79 16.30 3.55
N ALA A 69 6.00 16.05 2.50
CA ALA A 69 6.12 14.85 1.68
C ALA A 69 7.29 14.93 0.70
N PHE A 70 8.05 13.85 0.62
CA PHE A 70 9.04 13.61 -0.43
C PHE A 70 8.33 13.20 -1.72
N ARG A 71 8.73 13.75 -2.85
CA ARG A 71 8.09 13.53 -4.16
C ARG A 71 9.03 12.81 -5.10
N TRP A 72 8.56 11.75 -5.73
CA TRP A 72 9.24 11.12 -6.86
C TRP A 72 8.37 11.19 -8.12
N VAL A 73 9.03 11.16 -9.28
CA VAL A 73 8.34 11.21 -10.58
C VAL A 73 8.46 9.91 -11.37
N ASN A 74 9.37 9.05 -10.98
CA ASN A 74 9.67 7.81 -11.68
C ASN A 74 9.53 6.60 -10.75
N GLN A 75 9.31 5.43 -11.37
CA GLN A 75 9.51 4.14 -10.73
C GLN A 75 10.64 3.40 -11.44
N VAL A 76 11.47 2.72 -10.67
CA VAL A 76 12.60 1.92 -11.17
C VAL A 76 12.39 0.47 -10.78
N VAL A 77 12.49 -0.42 -11.77
CA VAL A 77 12.51 -1.87 -11.55
C VAL A 77 13.90 -2.35 -11.90
N ASP A 78 14.62 -2.90 -10.93
CA ASP A 78 15.97 -3.42 -11.10
C ASP A 78 15.98 -4.93 -10.86
N VAL A 79 16.19 -5.72 -11.89
CA VAL A 79 16.35 -7.18 -11.79
C VAL A 79 17.82 -7.51 -12.01
N GLN A 80 18.55 -7.79 -10.94
CA GLN A 80 19.99 -8.12 -10.99
C GLN A 80 20.82 -7.10 -11.78
N GLY A 81 20.56 -5.81 -11.62
CA GLY A 81 21.27 -4.74 -12.30
C GLY A 81 20.76 -4.39 -13.70
N LYS A 82 19.71 -5.04 -14.17
CA LYS A 82 19.00 -4.68 -15.40
C LYS A 82 17.82 -3.79 -15.03
N GLN A 83 18.00 -2.49 -15.21
CA GLN A 83 17.02 -1.49 -14.81
C GLN A 83 16.05 -1.14 -15.93
N VAL A 84 14.78 -0.96 -15.56
CA VAL A 84 13.74 -0.36 -16.38
C VAL A 84 13.15 0.79 -15.61
N VAL A 85 13.17 1.98 -16.19
CA VAL A 85 12.62 3.20 -15.61
C VAL A 85 11.26 3.47 -16.24
N HIS A 86 10.23 3.61 -15.41
CA HIS A 86 8.92 4.07 -15.81
C HIS A 86 8.78 5.54 -15.47
N ALA A 87 8.79 6.37 -16.50
CA ALA A 87 8.46 7.78 -16.39
C ALA A 87 6.97 7.95 -15.99
N ASN A 88 6.68 9.04 -15.29
CA ASN A 88 5.31 9.38 -14.81
C ASN A 88 4.74 8.42 -13.73
N GLY A 89 5.59 7.65 -13.06
CA GLY A 89 5.21 6.90 -11.87
C GLY A 89 5.18 7.77 -10.60
N ARG A 90 4.63 9.00 -10.71
CA ARG A 90 4.61 10.00 -9.64
C ARG A 90 3.91 9.49 -8.38
N GLY A 91 4.48 9.84 -7.23
CA GLY A 91 3.91 9.56 -5.93
C GLY A 91 4.62 10.34 -4.82
N TYR A 92 4.18 10.11 -3.61
CA TYR A 92 4.64 10.80 -2.41
C TYR A 92 4.98 9.80 -1.33
N GLY A 93 6.06 10.04 -0.62
CA GLY A 93 6.38 9.39 0.64
C GLY A 93 6.44 10.43 1.75
N ILE A 94 6.00 10.07 2.92
CA ILE A 94 6.14 10.92 4.10
C ILE A 94 6.59 10.07 5.28
N ASN A 95 7.49 10.62 6.08
CA ASN A 95 7.86 10.02 7.35
C ASN A 95 6.59 9.84 8.21
N ARG A 96 6.37 8.63 8.70
CA ARG A 96 5.13 8.28 9.42
C ARG A 96 4.94 9.11 10.69
N GLN A 97 6.02 9.33 11.46
CA GLN A 97 5.95 10.17 12.65
C GLN A 97 5.56 11.60 12.28
N ARG A 98 6.19 12.15 11.24
CA ARG A 98 5.87 13.52 10.79
C ARG A 98 4.41 13.68 10.36
N LEU A 99 3.85 12.67 9.68
CA LEU A 99 2.41 12.65 9.35
C LEU A 99 1.56 12.69 10.61
N LEU A 100 1.88 11.86 11.62
CA LEU A 100 1.13 11.81 12.86
C LEU A 100 1.24 13.11 13.64
N ASP A 101 2.43 13.73 13.71
CA ASP A 101 2.65 15.00 14.39
C ASP A 101 1.78 16.11 13.76
N ILE A 102 1.79 16.24 12.43
CA ILE A 102 0.95 17.23 11.72
C ILE A 102 -0.54 17.04 12.07
N LEU A 103 -1.01 15.80 12.06
CA LEU A 103 -2.42 15.51 12.36
C LEU A 103 -2.76 15.72 13.83
N ALA A 104 -1.85 15.34 14.76
CA ALA A 104 -2.03 15.53 16.20
C ALA A 104 -2.03 17.02 16.59
N ASP A 105 -1.06 17.78 16.10
CA ASP A 105 -0.99 19.24 16.34
C ASP A 105 -2.28 19.91 15.83
N ARG A 106 -2.71 19.53 14.62
CA ARG A 106 -3.94 20.09 14.05
C ARG A 106 -5.19 19.72 14.86
N ALA A 107 -5.28 18.48 15.34
CA ALA A 107 -6.39 18.02 16.17
C ALA A 107 -6.41 18.77 17.52
N GLN A 108 -5.25 18.94 18.16
CA GLN A 108 -5.10 19.67 19.42
C GLN A 108 -5.44 21.16 19.28
N ASP A 109 -5.00 21.80 18.18
CA ASP A 109 -5.37 23.20 17.85
C ASP A 109 -6.90 23.40 17.76
N LEU A 110 -7.63 22.34 17.37
CA LEU A 110 -9.09 22.33 17.31
C LEU A 110 -9.75 21.95 18.64
N GLY A 111 -8.96 21.66 19.69
CA GLY A 111 -9.44 21.31 21.02
C GLY A 111 -9.77 19.83 21.21
N VAL A 112 -9.17 18.93 20.40
CA VAL A 112 -9.19 17.47 20.67
C VAL A 112 -8.25 17.15 21.82
N GLN A 113 -8.70 16.33 22.76
CA GLN A 113 -7.84 15.78 23.82
C GLN A 113 -7.16 14.53 23.32
N ILE A 114 -5.82 14.46 23.42
CA ILE A 114 -5.06 13.24 23.10
C ILE A 114 -4.41 12.75 24.38
N LYS A 115 -4.75 11.51 24.76
CA LYS A 115 -4.19 10.83 25.92
C LYS A 115 -3.23 9.75 25.45
N PHE A 116 -1.95 10.10 25.47
CA PHE A 116 -0.86 9.17 25.18
C PHE A 116 -0.59 8.23 26.38
N ASP A 117 0.15 7.15 26.14
CA ASP A 117 0.47 6.10 27.11
C ASP A 117 -0.79 5.49 27.75
N GLN A 118 -1.90 5.49 27.01
CA GLN A 118 -3.19 4.94 27.47
C GLN A 118 -3.70 3.87 26.50
N GLU A 119 -3.45 2.62 26.85
CA GLU A 119 -4.00 1.48 26.13
C GLU A 119 -5.43 1.19 26.60
N VAL A 120 -6.36 1.06 25.65
CA VAL A 120 -7.74 0.66 25.87
C VAL A 120 -7.87 -0.82 25.53
N MET A 121 -8.05 -1.66 26.52
CA MET A 121 -8.18 -3.11 26.34
C MET A 121 -9.60 -3.53 25.97
N ALA A 122 -10.61 -2.78 26.43
CA ALA A 122 -12.01 -3.02 26.13
C ALA A 122 -12.82 -1.71 26.11
N PRO A 123 -13.89 -1.62 25.31
CA PRO A 123 -14.77 -0.44 25.28
C PRO A 123 -15.36 -0.07 26.65
N SER A 124 -15.52 -1.03 27.56
CA SER A 124 -16.02 -0.81 28.91
C SER A 124 -15.09 0.01 29.81
N GLN A 125 -13.82 0.16 29.44
CA GLN A 125 -12.85 1.02 30.16
C GLN A 125 -12.99 2.50 29.83
N LEU A 126 -13.69 2.80 28.76
CA LEU A 126 -13.90 4.17 28.30
C LEU A 126 -14.96 4.88 29.15
N PRO A 127 -14.87 6.21 29.29
CA PRO A 127 -15.94 6.97 29.93
C PRO A 127 -17.25 6.81 29.16
N GLU A 128 -18.35 7.22 29.77
CA GLU A 128 -19.64 7.23 29.09
C GLU A 128 -19.60 8.24 27.91
N VAL A 129 -19.70 7.71 26.67
CA VAL A 129 -19.67 8.48 25.42
C VAL A 129 -20.80 8.07 24.50
N ASP A 130 -21.11 8.95 23.56
CA ASP A 130 -22.16 8.74 22.55
C ASP A 130 -21.68 7.86 21.38
N LEU A 131 -20.36 7.87 21.09
CA LEU A 131 -19.72 7.12 20.01
C LEU A 131 -18.33 6.67 20.40
N ILE A 132 -17.97 5.42 20.06
CA ILE A 132 -16.61 4.87 20.16
C ILE A 132 -16.13 4.53 18.76
N VAL A 133 -15.02 5.14 18.32
CA VAL A 133 -14.41 4.90 17.02
C VAL A 133 -13.13 4.11 17.21
N ALA A 134 -13.15 2.85 16.81
CA ALA A 134 -12.01 1.96 16.87
C ALA A 134 -11.10 2.18 15.66
N CYS A 135 -9.97 2.83 15.90
CA CYS A 135 -8.87 3.06 14.96
C CYS A 135 -7.56 2.43 15.49
N ASP A 136 -7.67 1.38 16.28
CA ASP A 136 -6.59 0.71 17.03
C ASP A 136 -5.83 -0.34 16.22
N GLY A 137 -6.00 -0.28 14.89
CA GLY A 137 -5.17 -1.00 13.93
C GLY A 137 -5.53 -2.47 13.75
N VAL A 138 -4.64 -3.20 13.06
CA VAL A 138 -4.86 -4.61 12.66
C VAL A 138 -5.13 -5.54 13.83
N ASN A 139 -4.58 -5.23 15.00
CA ASN A 139 -4.77 -5.99 16.25
C ASN A 139 -5.88 -5.42 17.14
N SER A 140 -6.85 -4.73 16.57
CA SER A 140 -7.92 -4.03 17.30
C SER A 140 -8.50 -4.86 18.43
N ARG A 141 -8.37 -4.32 19.67
CA ARG A 141 -8.98 -4.88 20.86
C ARG A 141 -10.48 -4.67 20.87
N THR A 142 -10.92 -3.49 20.41
CA THR A 142 -12.35 -3.18 20.28
C THR A 142 -13.06 -4.20 19.41
N ARG A 143 -12.46 -4.56 18.25
CA ARG A 143 -13.00 -5.59 17.35
C ARG A 143 -13.07 -6.97 18.02
N LEU A 144 -12.04 -7.35 18.76
CA LEU A 144 -11.96 -8.67 19.40
C LEU A 144 -12.95 -8.81 20.57
N GLU A 145 -13.14 -7.76 21.35
CA GLU A 145 -13.97 -7.79 22.57
C GLU A 145 -15.47 -7.73 22.26
N ALA A 146 -15.89 -7.05 21.20
CA ALA A 146 -17.31 -6.96 20.87
C ALA A 146 -17.85 -8.23 20.18
N GLY A 147 -17.01 -9.01 19.50
CA GLY A 147 -17.36 -10.34 18.96
C GLY A 147 -18.37 -10.40 17.81
N SER A 148 -19.04 -9.29 17.51
CA SER A 148 -20.17 -9.21 16.56
C SER A 148 -19.80 -8.80 15.13
N PHE A 149 -18.56 -8.38 14.89
CA PHE A 149 -18.10 -7.87 13.59
C PHE A 149 -17.90 -8.95 12.54
N GLN A 150 -17.96 -10.23 12.93
CA GLN A 150 -17.74 -11.39 12.04
C GLN A 150 -16.45 -11.24 11.23
N THR A 151 -15.35 -11.15 11.97
CA THR A 151 -14.02 -10.94 11.42
C THR A 151 -13.48 -12.19 10.76
N ASP A 152 -13.03 -12.07 9.50
CA ASP A 152 -12.18 -13.04 8.83
C ASP A 152 -10.74 -12.52 8.76
N MET A 153 -9.77 -13.42 8.97
CA MET A 153 -8.35 -13.07 9.01
C MET A 153 -7.53 -14.10 8.23
N HIS A 154 -6.81 -13.62 7.24
CA HIS A 154 -5.94 -14.42 6.39
C HIS A 154 -4.49 -13.95 6.49
N LEU A 155 -3.52 -14.90 6.54
CA LEU A 155 -2.09 -14.59 6.48
C LEU A 155 -1.56 -14.84 5.07
N GLY A 156 -0.86 -13.87 4.53
CA GLY A 156 -0.09 -14.02 3.29
C GLY A 156 1.06 -15.03 3.47
N SER A 157 1.51 -15.62 2.38
CA SER A 157 2.56 -16.64 2.42
C SER A 157 3.97 -16.05 2.49
N ASN A 158 4.18 -14.88 1.88
CA ASN A 158 5.48 -14.22 1.91
C ASN A 158 5.83 -13.66 3.28
N LYS A 159 7.12 -13.62 3.54
CA LYS A 159 7.71 -12.91 4.69
C LYS A 159 8.13 -11.51 4.25
N TYR A 160 7.89 -10.52 5.11
CA TYR A 160 8.41 -9.18 4.90
C TYR A 160 8.97 -8.58 6.19
N ILE A 161 9.91 -7.66 6.04
CA ILE A 161 10.50 -6.88 7.12
C ILE A 161 10.49 -5.40 6.72
N TRP A 162 10.06 -4.53 7.63
CA TRP A 162 9.93 -3.09 7.37
C TRP A 162 11.09 -2.33 7.99
N LEU A 163 11.96 -1.81 7.13
CA LEU A 163 13.20 -1.16 7.50
C LEU A 163 13.23 0.29 7.00
N GLY A 164 14.14 1.07 7.56
CA GLY A 164 14.56 2.36 7.07
C GLY A 164 16.01 2.32 6.58
N THR A 165 16.42 3.39 5.91
CA THR A 165 17.84 3.63 5.53
C THR A 165 18.09 5.11 5.34
N GLY A 166 19.34 5.55 5.61
CA GLY A 166 19.81 6.89 5.23
C GLY A 166 20.07 7.09 3.75
N LYS A 167 19.96 6.02 2.92
CA LYS A 167 19.96 6.16 1.45
C LYS A 167 18.65 6.78 1.00
N VAL A 168 18.71 7.97 0.39
CA VAL A 168 17.52 8.59 -0.21
C VAL A 168 17.29 8.02 -1.60
N PHE A 169 16.13 7.35 -1.79
CA PHE A 169 15.66 6.86 -3.07
C PHE A 169 14.82 7.94 -3.76
N GLU A 170 15.38 8.58 -4.78
CA GLU A 170 14.71 9.63 -5.57
C GLU A 170 13.58 9.11 -6.47
N SER A 171 13.48 7.81 -6.62
CA SER A 171 12.43 7.10 -7.38
C SER A 171 11.87 5.98 -6.52
N PHE A 172 10.60 5.62 -6.73
CA PHE A 172 10.10 4.38 -6.14
C PHE A 172 10.80 3.20 -6.82
N THR A 173 11.64 2.50 -6.07
CA THR A 173 12.54 1.48 -6.60
C THR A 173 12.17 0.09 -6.12
N PHE A 174 12.13 -0.85 -7.05
CA PHE A 174 11.92 -2.27 -6.82
C PHE A 174 13.18 -3.05 -7.20
N PRO A 175 14.16 -3.23 -6.29
CA PRO A 175 15.32 -4.09 -6.53
C PRO A 175 14.96 -5.56 -6.30
N PHE A 176 15.32 -6.43 -7.23
CA PHE A 176 15.17 -7.88 -7.16
C PHE A 176 16.56 -8.51 -7.21
N VAL A 177 16.88 -9.30 -6.19
CA VAL A 177 18.18 -9.96 -6.03
C VAL A 177 17.96 -11.48 -5.96
N HIS A 178 18.69 -12.22 -6.79
CA HIS A 178 18.70 -13.68 -6.75
C HIS A 178 19.76 -14.17 -5.76
N THR A 179 19.40 -15.16 -4.98
CA THR A 179 20.27 -15.87 -4.05
C THR A 179 20.24 -17.38 -4.33
N ASP A 180 21.12 -18.15 -3.72
CA ASP A 180 21.10 -19.63 -3.83
C ASP A 180 19.81 -20.24 -3.25
N SER A 181 19.09 -19.50 -2.39
CA SER A 181 17.83 -19.93 -1.76
C SER A 181 16.59 -19.39 -2.46
N GLY A 182 16.73 -18.53 -3.47
CA GLY A 182 15.63 -17.94 -4.21
C GLY A 182 15.71 -16.41 -4.30
N TRP A 183 14.59 -15.77 -4.62
CA TRP A 183 14.51 -14.33 -4.84
C TRP A 183 14.19 -13.57 -3.57
N VAL A 184 14.88 -12.45 -3.39
CA VAL A 184 14.60 -11.42 -2.38
C VAL A 184 14.40 -10.10 -3.11
N TRP A 185 13.41 -9.32 -2.73
CA TRP A 185 13.16 -8.02 -3.34
C TRP A 185 12.82 -6.98 -2.30
N ALA A 186 12.89 -5.71 -2.69
CA ALA A 186 12.50 -4.63 -1.80
C ALA A 186 11.56 -3.63 -2.48
N HIS A 187 10.87 -2.85 -1.66
CA HIS A 187 10.08 -1.69 -2.01
C HIS A 187 10.74 -0.49 -1.35
N ALA A 188 11.49 0.30 -2.11
CA ALA A 188 12.30 1.39 -1.59
C ALA A 188 11.80 2.74 -2.12
N TYR A 189 11.60 3.71 -1.22
CA TYR A 189 11.13 5.05 -1.57
C TYR A 189 11.53 6.09 -0.53
N GLY A 190 11.84 7.31 -0.98
CA GLY A 190 12.15 8.44 -0.13
C GLY A 190 10.94 8.87 0.71
N ILE A 191 11.18 9.28 1.95
CA ILE A 191 10.15 9.76 2.88
C ILE A 191 10.43 11.15 3.41
N ASP A 192 11.66 11.59 3.30
CA ASP A 192 12.15 12.95 3.53
C ASP A 192 13.50 13.16 2.80
N ALA A 193 14.20 14.27 3.06
CA ALA A 193 15.44 14.60 2.40
C ALA A 193 16.64 13.75 2.86
N GLU A 194 16.50 12.96 3.92
CA GLU A 194 17.60 12.26 4.59
C GLU A 194 17.39 10.76 4.71
N SER A 195 16.16 10.28 4.45
CA SER A 195 15.81 8.90 4.70
C SER A 195 14.81 8.31 3.71
N SER A 196 14.81 6.99 3.66
CA SER A 196 13.87 6.19 2.87
C SER A 196 13.32 5.02 3.66
N THR A 197 12.13 4.59 3.30
CA THR A 197 11.60 3.28 3.66
C THR A 197 12.22 2.22 2.75
N PHE A 198 12.53 1.06 3.33
CA PHE A 198 13.08 -0.10 2.64
C PHE A 198 12.39 -1.37 3.14
N ILE A 199 11.29 -1.78 2.49
CA ILE A 199 10.55 -2.99 2.85
C ILE A 199 11.11 -4.14 2.06
N VAL A 200 11.69 -5.13 2.74
CA VAL A 200 12.19 -6.36 2.09
C VAL A 200 11.13 -7.44 2.17
N GLU A 201 10.97 -8.18 1.09
CA GLU A 201 10.01 -9.28 0.97
C GLU A 201 10.66 -10.49 0.27
N CYS A 202 10.31 -11.70 0.69
CA CYS A 202 10.70 -12.95 0.05
C CYS A 202 9.70 -14.07 0.37
N SER A 203 9.78 -15.19 -0.35
CA SER A 203 8.98 -16.37 -0.02
C SER A 203 9.42 -16.99 1.32
N SER A 204 8.53 -17.74 1.96
CA SER A 204 8.87 -18.45 3.21
C SER A 204 10.01 -19.44 3.01
N GLU A 205 10.11 -20.08 1.85
CA GLU A 205 11.19 -21.01 1.50
C GLU A 205 12.53 -20.28 1.38
N THR A 206 12.55 -19.10 0.71
CA THR A 206 13.75 -18.27 0.60
C THR A 206 14.18 -17.75 1.97
N TRP A 207 13.22 -17.33 2.80
CA TRP A 207 13.46 -16.84 4.16
C TRP A 207 14.13 -17.91 5.04
N THR A 208 13.60 -19.12 5.04
CA THR A 208 14.19 -20.26 5.77
C THR A 208 15.54 -20.67 5.15
N GLY A 209 15.63 -20.74 3.81
CA GLY A 209 16.85 -21.13 3.12
C GLY A 209 18.04 -20.19 3.33
N LEU A 210 17.76 -18.89 3.60
CA LEU A 210 18.77 -17.90 4.00
C LEU A 210 19.06 -17.89 5.50
N GLY A 211 18.31 -18.67 6.31
CA GLY A 211 18.51 -18.80 7.74
C GLY A 211 17.92 -17.65 8.57
N PHE A 212 17.07 -16.82 7.99
CA PHE A 212 16.43 -15.68 8.73
C PHE A 212 15.54 -16.13 9.88
N ASP A 213 15.11 -17.39 9.91
CA ASP A 213 14.31 -18.00 10.97
C ASP A 213 15.09 -18.30 12.25
N THR A 214 16.43 -18.48 12.13
CA THR A 214 17.29 -18.88 13.25
C THR A 214 18.40 -17.89 13.56
N MET A 215 18.69 -16.99 12.63
CA MET A 215 19.79 -16.05 12.70
C MET A 215 19.44 -14.88 13.68
N PRO A 216 20.43 -14.37 14.43
CA PRO A 216 20.23 -13.16 15.22
C PRO A 216 19.76 -11.99 14.35
N PRO A 217 18.87 -11.11 14.83
CA PRO A 217 18.33 -10.01 14.03
C PRO A 217 19.41 -9.14 13.36
N GLN A 218 20.50 -8.83 14.07
CA GLN A 218 21.58 -8.02 13.54
C GLN A 218 22.35 -8.70 12.40
N ASP A 219 22.53 -10.02 12.48
CA ASP A 219 23.15 -10.79 11.40
C ASP A 219 22.24 -10.81 10.17
N GLY A 220 20.92 -10.87 10.41
CA GLY A 220 19.91 -10.76 9.36
C GLY A 220 19.96 -9.42 8.64
N LEU A 221 20.08 -8.31 9.36
CA LEU A 221 20.28 -6.98 8.76
C LEU A 221 21.55 -6.91 7.94
N SER A 222 22.68 -7.41 8.47
CA SER A 222 23.97 -7.43 7.76
C SER A 222 23.90 -8.27 6.47
N LEU A 223 23.19 -9.38 6.49
CA LEU A 223 22.94 -10.17 5.28
C LEU A 223 22.12 -9.39 4.25
N LEU A 224 21.05 -8.71 4.67
CA LEU A 224 20.24 -7.87 3.78
C LEU A 224 21.04 -6.73 3.20
N GLU A 225 21.87 -6.05 4.00
CA GLU A 225 22.78 -4.99 3.54
C GLU A 225 23.74 -5.50 2.46
N LYS A 226 24.30 -6.69 2.63
CA LYS A 226 25.14 -7.33 1.63
C LYS A 226 24.38 -7.68 0.35
N LEU A 227 23.16 -8.21 0.46
CA LEU A 227 22.32 -8.55 -0.70
C LEU A 227 21.96 -7.31 -1.52
N PHE A 228 21.68 -6.20 -0.85
CA PHE A 228 21.28 -4.94 -1.47
C PHE A 228 22.39 -3.88 -1.54
N GLU A 229 23.68 -4.27 -1.36
CA GLU A 229 24.84 -3.36 -1.32
C GLU A 229 24.83 -2.34 -2.48
N ARG A 230 24.55 -2.81 -3.70
CA ARG A 230 24.50 -1.94 -4.89
C ARG A 230 23.41 -0.86 -4.82
N HIS A 231 22.34 -1.11 -4.08
CA HIS A 231 21.19 -0.22 -3.99
C HIS A 231 21.31 0.71 -2.77
N LEU A 232 21.95 0.22 -1.72
CA LEU A 232 22.14 0.97 -0.48
C LEU A 232 23.33 1.94 -0.54
N ASP A 233 24.29 1.75 -1.47
CA ASP A 233 25.40 2.67 -1.73
C ASP A 233 26.19 3.00 -0.45
N GLY A 234 26.47 1.95 0.34
CA GLY A 234 27.19 2.06 1.61
C GLY A 234 26.38 2.51 2.83
N HIS A 235 25.09 2.77 2.67
CA HIS A 235 24.20 3.09 3.80
C HIS A 235 23.70 1.81 4.48
N GLN A 236 23.48 1.92 5.80
CA GLN A 236 22.96 0.83 6.61
C GLN A 236 21.43 0.73 6.54
N LEU A 237 20.93 -0.46 6.85
CA LEU A 237 19.51 -0.70 7.12
C LEU A 237 19.24 -0.48 8.61
N ILE A 238 18.11 0.15 8.91
CA ILE A 238 17.75 0.55 10.26
C ILE A 238 16.44 -0.16 10.64
N GLY A 239 16.45 -0.88 11.76
CA GLY A 239 15.27 -1.50 12.33
C GLY A 239 14.29 -0.46 12.88
N GLN A 240 13.03 -0.88 13.05
CA GLN A 240 11.97 0.05 13.49
C GLN A 240 11.90 0.25 15.01
N PHE A 241 12.59 -0.58 15.80
CA PHE A 241 12.61 -0.45 17.25
C PHE A 241 13.91 0.22 17.75
N PRO A 242 13.90 0.83 18.94
CA PRO A 242 15.07 1.52 19.49
C PRO A 242 16.31 0.62 19.69
N ASP A 243 16.10 -0.69 19.86
CA ASP A 243 17.16 -1.70 19.93
C ASP A 243 17.70 -2.15 18.55
N GLY A 244 17.23 -1.50 17.48
CA GLY A 244 17.58 -1.84 16.11
C GLY A 244 16.87 -3.09 15.58
N ASN A 245 15.95 -3.68 16.33
CA ASN A 245 15.21 -4.86 15.92
C ASN A 245 14.11 -4.50 14.91
N ALA A 246 13.84 -5.44 14.00
CA ALA A 246 12.69 -5.41 13.09
C ALA A 246 12.23 -6.85 12.86
N PRO A 247 11.00 -7.22 13.24
CA PRO A 247 10.52 -8.58 13.06
C PRO A 247 10.18 -8.88 11.61
N TRP A 248 10.46 -10.08 11.16
CA TRP A 248 9.85 -10.63 9.97
C TRP A 248 8.40 -10.98 10.22
N LEU A 249 7.52 -10.57 9.32
CA LEU A 249 6.08 -10.70 9.45
C LEU A 249 5.50 -11.39 8.22
N ASN A 250 4.32 -12.00 8.39
CA ASN A 250 3.42 -12.29 7.28
C ASN A 250 2.34 -11.22 7.24
N PHE A 251 1.97 -10.77 6.05
CA PHE A 251 0.91 -9.78 5.95
C PHE A 251 -0.42 -10.37 6.41
N ARG A 252 -1.14 -9.60 7.23
CA ARG A 252 -2.43 -9.99 7.78
C ARG A 252 -3.55 -9.24 7.08
N THR A 253 -4.33 -9.96 6.28
CA THR A 253 -5.55 -9.44 5.67
C THR A 253 -6.69 -9.62 6.65
N VAL A 254 -7.35 -8.51 7.00
CA VAL A 254 -8.51 -8.46 7.89
C VAL A 254 -9.71 -7.96 7.10
N THR A 255 -10.83 -8.64 7.23
CA THR A 255 -12.13 -8.20 6.73
C THR A 255 -13.18 -8.41 7.81
N ASN A 256 -14.17 -7.53 7.86
CA ASN A 256 -15.29 -7.62 8.80
C ASN A 256 -16.60 -7.56 8.00
N GLN A 257 -17.57 -8.40 8.33
CA GLN A 257 -18.89 -8.36 7.70
C GLN A 257 -19.68 -7.15 8.19
N HIS A 258 -19.53 -6.82 9.48
CA HIS A 258 -20.15 -5.67 10.12
C HIS A 258 -19.05 -4.72 10.61
N TRP A 259 -19.28 -3.41 10.49
CA TRP A 259 -18.32 -2.41 10.90
C TRP A 259 -18.79 -1.59 12.10
N TYR A 260 -20.02 -1.80 12.54
CA TYR A 260 -20.53 -1.17 13.75
C TYR A 260 -21.40 -2.12 14.56
N GLU A 261 -21.46 -1.86 15.86
CA GLU A 261 -22.37 -2.48 16.81
C GLU A 261 -22.74 -1.48 17.89
N GLY A 262 -24.03 -1.13 17.97
CA GLY A 262 -24.50 -0.09 18.88
C GLY A 262 -23.77 1.24 18.64
N LYS A 263 -22.97 1.68 19.61
CA LYS A 263 -22.15 2.88 19.51
C LYS A 263 -20.68 2.63 19.14
N ASN A 264 -20.29 1.38 18.90
CA ASN A 264 -18.94 1.02 18.50
C ASN A 264 -18.85 0.96 16.98
N VAL A 265 -17.88 1.63 16.37
CA VAL A 265 -17.63 1.61 14.92
C VAL A 265 -16.16 1.41 14.63
N LEU A 266 -15.84 0.57 13.64
CA LEU A 266 -14.49 0.30 13.18
C LEU A 266 -14.11 1.23 12.02
N ALA A 267 -12.85 1.68 11.98
CA ALA A 267 -12.30 2.44 10.86
C ALA A 267 -10.81 2.12 10.66
N GLY A 268 -10.31 2.26 9.42
CA GLY A 268 -8.94 1.94 9.06
C GLY A 268 -8.61 0.46 9.25
N ASP A 269 -7.39 0.15 9.68
CA ASP A 269 -6.92 -1.24 9.81
C ASP A 269 -7.69 -2.05 10.87
N ALA A 270 -8.46 -1.41 11.75
CA ALA A 270 -9.40 -2.10 12.62
C ALA A 270 -10.59 -2.67 11.85
N ALA A 271 -11.05 -1.98 10.80
CA ALA A 271 -12.15 -2.42 9.94
C ALA A 271 -11.69 -3.35 8.82
N HIS A 272 -10.58 -3.02 8.18
CA HIS A 272 -10.04 -3.79 7.04
C HIS A 272 -8.57 -3.49 6.82
N THR A 273 -7.84 -4.45 6.25
CA THR A 273 -6.48 -4.22 5.76
C THR A 273 -6.37 -4.53 4.27
N THR A 274 -5.44 -3.87 3.60
CA THR A 274 -5.06 -4.15 2.21
C THR A 274 -3.57 -4.32 2.13
N HIS A 275 -3.10 -5.29 1.34
CA HIS A 275 -1.68 -5.60 1.23
C HIS A 275 -0.86 -4.37 0.87
N PHE A 276 0.29 -4.17 1.56
CA PHE A 276 1.12 -2.96 1.45
C PHE A 276 1.63 -2.70 0.02
N THR A 277 1.71 -3.73 -0.81
CA THR A 277 2.21 -3.65 -2.19
C THR A 277 1.40 -2.73 -3.11
N ILE A 278 0.17 -2.35 -2.75
CA ILE A 278 -0.62 -1.35 -3.47
C ILE A 278 -0.50 0.06 -2.88
N GLY A 279 0.15 0.20 -1.70
CA GLY A 279 0.41 1.48 -1.05
C GLY A 279 -0.85 2.26 -0.66
N SER A 280 -1.97 1.61 -0.38
CA SER A 280 -3.26 2.29 -0.21
C SER A 280 -3.78 2.32 1.24
N GLY A 281 -3.13 1.67 2.20
CA GLY A 281 -3.65 1.53 3.57
C GLY A 281 -4.06 2.86 4.21
N THR A 282 -3.14 3.83 4.24
CA THR A 282 -3.40 5.17 4.81
C THR A 282 -4.51 5.91 4.05
N LYS A 283 -4.51 5.85 2.71
CA LYS A 283 -5.56 6.46 1.89
C LYS A 283 -6.94 5.89 2.21
N LEU A 284 -7.04 4.59 2.35
CA LEU A 284 -8.31 3.91 2.65
C LEU A 284 -8.79 4.26 4.06
N ALA A 285 -7.88 4.27 5.04
CA ALA A 285 -8.18 4.65 6.42
C ALA A 285 -8.67 6.11 6.53
N ILE A 286 -8.04 7.05 5.82
CA ILE A 286 -8.50 8.45 5.71
C ILE A 286 -9.86 8.52 5.03
N GLY A 287 -10.07 7.74 3.95
CA GLY A 287 -11.35 7.66 3.26
C GLY A 287 -12.49 7.14 4.15
N ASP A 288 -12.19 6.21 5.05
CA ASP A 288 -13.19 5.71 6.01
C ASP A 288 -13.67 6.82 6.94
N VAL A 289 -12.73 7.53 7.54
CA VAL A 289 -13.09 8.53 8.55
C VAL A 289 -13.68 9.80 7.95
N ILE A 290 -13.36 10.15 6.71
CA ILE A 290 -14.08 11.19 5.96
C ILE A 290 -15.54 10.77 5.79
N ALA A 291 -15.79 9.54 5.29
CA ALA A 291 -17.14 9.04 5.09
C ALA A 291 -17.92 8.90 6.42
N LEU A 292 -17.27 8.45 7.49
CA LEU A 292 -17.89 8.36 8.81
C LEU A 292 -18.32 9.74 9.31
N ALA A 293 -17.44 10.73 9.24
CA ALA A 293 -17.74 12.09 9.67
C ALA A 293 -18.84 12.75 8.82
N GLU A 294 -18.88 12.47 7.51
CA GLU A 294 -19.96 12.93 6.62
C GLU A 294 -21.30 12.31 6.96
N ASN A 295 -21.33 11.00 7.16
CA ASN A 295 -22.59 10.30 7.51
C ASN A 295 -23.12 10.74 8.88
N LEU A 296 -22.24 10.97 9.87
CA LEU A 296 -22.65 11.49 11.17
C LEU A 296 -23.24 12.89 11.09
N GLN A 297 -22.79 13.72 10.15
CA GLN A 297 -23.34 15.05 9.91
C GLN A 297 -24.69 15.02 9.19
N HIS A 298 -24.86 14.10 8.22
CA HIS A 298 -26.04 14.07 7.36
C HIS A 298 -27.25 13.36 7.99
N HIS A 299 -27.02 12.43 8.93
CA HIS A 299 -28.07 11.65 9.54
C HIS A 299 -28.37 12.10 10.98
N GLY A 300 -29.64 12.35 11.29
CA GLY A 300 -30.05 12.77 12.63
C GLY A 300 -30.05 11.64 13.68
N LYS A 301 -29.90 10.38 13.26
CA LYS A 301 -29.82 9.20 14.13
C LYS A 301 -28.51 8.48 13.92
N LEU A 302 -27.84 8.13 15.01
CA LEU A 302 -26.53 7.45 15.00
C LEU A 302 -26.58 6.16 14.20
N GLU A 303 -27.55 5.29 14.44
CA GLU A 303 -27.69 4.00 13.77
C GLU A 303 -27.75 4.14 12.24
N LEU A 304 -28.53 5.09 11.73
CA LEU A 304 -28.62 5.34 10.29
C LEU A 304 -27.33 5.87 9.70
N ALA A 305 -26.60 6.69 10.47
CA ALA A 305 -25.28 7.17 10.05
C ALA A 305 -24.26 6.03 9.93
N LEU A 306 -24.24 5.13 10.92
CA LEU A 306 -23.31 3.99 10.93
C LEU A 306 -23.65 2.95 9.87
N GLU A 307 -24.94 2.66 9.64
CA GLU A 307 -25.39 1.78 8.56
C GLU A 307 -25.00 2.33 7.18
N SER A 308 -25.23 3.62 6.97
CA SER A 308 -24.86 4.30 5.71
C SER A 308 -23.34 4.30 5.49
N TYR A 309 -22.57 4.58 6.54
CA TYR A 309 -21.11 4.51 6.52
C TYR A 309 -20.60 3.12 6.13
N GLU A 310 -21.07 2.06 6.82
CA GLU A 310 -20.69 0.67 6.56
C GLU A 310 -20.92 0.31 5.10
N ARG A 311 -22.15 0.50 4.61
CA ARG A 311 -22.53 0.19 3.23
C ARG A 311 -21.72 0.96 2.20
N GLN A 312 -21.51 2.27 2.42
CA GLN A 312 -20.73 3.13 1.53
C GLN A 312 -19.28 2.66 1.46
N ARG A 313 -18.66 2.36 2.62
CA ARG A 313 -17.24 2.02 2.66
C ARG A 313 -16.95 0.60 2.19
N GLN A 314 -17.78 -0.36 2.55
CA GLN A 314 -17.65 -1.72 2.04
C GLN A 314 -17.73 -1.75 0.50
N ALA A 315 -18.68 -1.02 -0.10
CA ALA A 315 -18.76 -0.91 -1.56
C ALA A 315 -17.52 -0.25 -2.18
N ALA A 316 -17.00 0.82 -1.57
CA ALA A 316 -15.80 1.52 -2.07
C ALA A 316 -14.51 0.69 -1.95
N LEU A 317 -14.47 -0.32 -1.07
CA LEU A 317 -13.31 -1.17 -0.86
C LEU A 317 -13.22 -2.38 -1.80
N LEU A 318 -14.28 -2.75 -2.50
CA LEU A 318 -14.30 -3.94 -3.36
C LEU A 318 -13.15 -3.94 -4.37
N GLN A 319 -12.93 -2.81 -5.06
CA GLN A 319 -11.86 -2.69 -6.03
C GLN A 319 -10.47 -2.69 -5.37
N PRO A 320 -10.15 -1.81 -4.39
CA PRO A 320 -8.85 -1.83 -3.71
C PRO A 320 -8.49 -3.17 -3.08
N GLN A 321 -9.44 -3.87 -2.48
CA GLN A 321 -9.21 -5.20 -1.91
C GLN A 321 -8.91 -6.24 -2.99
N SER A 322 -9.59 -6.18 -4.14
CA SER A 322 -9.28 -7.04 -5.28
C SER A 322 -7.87 -6.78 -5.81
N GLU A 323 -7.52 -5.50 -6.01
CA GLU A 323 -6.18 -5.09 -6.46
C GLU A 323 -5.08 -5.53 -5.48
N ALA A 324 -5.30 -5.35 -4.18
CA ALA A 324 -4.37 -5.77 -3.13
C ALA A 324 -4.14 -7.28 -3.13
N ARG A 325 -5.22 -8.06 -3.25
CA ARG A 325 -5.15 -9.52 -3.33
C ARG A 325 -4.39 -9.99 -4.56
N LEU A 326 -4.71 -9.43 -5.74
CA LEU A 326 -4.01 -9.78 -6.98
C LEU A 326 -2.53 -9.38 -6.93
N SER A 327 -2.22 -8.21 -6.36
CA SER A 327 -0.85 -7.76 -6.17
C SER A 327 -0.07 -8.69 -5.23
N ALA A 328 -0.64 -9.08 -4.09
CA ALA A 328 -0.02 -10.04 -3.18
C ALA A 328 0.25 -11.38 -3.87
N GLN A 329 -0.74 -11.94 -4.55
CA GLN A 329 -0.61 -13.19 -5.30
C GLN A 329 0.46 -13.11 -6.41
N TRP A 330 0.62 -11.94 -7.04
CA TRP A 330 1.67 -11.73 -8.03
C TRP A 330 3.06 -11.86 -7.40
N PHE A 331 3.31 -11.22 -6.27
CA PHE A 331 4.58 -11.34 -5.54
C PHE A 331 4.79 -12.74 -4.96
N GLU A 332 3.76 -13.38 -4.45
CA GLU A 332 3.83 -14.78 -3.97
C GLU A 332 4.17 -15.78 -5.09
N ASN A 333 3.93 -15.41 -6.35
CA ASN A 333 4.24 -16.23 -7.52
C ASN A 333 5.34 -15.61 -8.43
N ILE A 334 6.22 -14.80 -7.86
CA ILE A 334 7.21 -14.04 -8.62
C ILE A 334 8.10 -14.88 -9.53
N SER A 335 8.42 -16.10 -9.12
CA SER A 335 9.20 -17.05 -9.91
C SER A 335 8.62 -17.35 -11.30
N ARG A 336 7.32 -17.09 -11.51
CA ARG A 336 6.67 -17.25 -12.83
C ARG A 336 7.02 -16.16 -13.81
N TYR A 337 7.46 -15.01 -13.32
CA TYR A 337 7.58 -13.79 -14.10
C TYR A 337 9.01 -13.26 -14.19
N ILE A 338 9.85 -13.60 -13.21
CA ILE A 338 11.15 -12.97 -12.99
C ILE A 338 12.15 -13.20 -14.12
N ASP A 339 12.03 -14.33 -14.85
CA ASP A 339 12.89 -14.69 -15.98
C ASP A 339 12.46 -14.03 -17.31
N LEU A 340 11.39 -13.26 -17.31
CA LEU A 340 10.97 -12.49 -18.47
C LEU A 340 12.00 -11.40 -18.81
N LYS A 341 11.95 -10.90 -20.05
CA LYS A 341 12.76 -9.73 -20.40
C LYS A 341 12.41 -8.56 -19.47
N PRO A 342 13.39 -7.74 -19.04
CA PRO A 342 13.19 -6.71 -18.03
C PRO A 342 11.98 -5.80 -18.27
N HIS A 343 11.73 -5.38 -19.50
CA HIS A 343 10.57 -4.54 -19.83
C HIS A 343 9.23 -5.29 -19.73
N GLN A 344 9.19 -6.60 -20.03
CA GLN A 344 7.99 -7.43 -19.88
C GLN A 344 7.67 -7.65 -18.41
N PHE A 345 8.69 -8.02 -17.63
CA PHE A 345 8.56 -8.17 -16.18
C PHE A 345 8.07 -6.87 -15.54
N SER A 346 8.68 -5.75 -15.88
CA SER A 346 8.31 -4.43 -15.36
C SER A 346 6.87 -4.03 -15.74
N THR A 347 6.41 -4.33 -16.96
CA THR A 347 5.02 -4.12 -17.38
C THR A 347 4.05 -4.94 -16.54
N LEU A 348 4.36 -6.21 -16.28
CA LEU A 348 3.51 -7.07 -15.44
C LEU A 348 3.50 -6.60 -13.98
N LEU A 349 4.64 -6.17 -13.45
CA LEU A 349 4.73 -5.59 -12.11
C LEU A 349 3.80 -4.37 -11.96
N HIS A 350 3.75 -3.49 -12.96
CA HIS A 350 2.86 -2.32 -12.93
C HIS A 350 1.38 -2.69 -13.04
N GLY A 351 1.07 -3.73 -13.80
CA GLY A 351 -0.30 -4.22 -13.97
C GLY A 351 -0.77 -5.24 -12.93
N ARG A 352 0.06 -5.59 -11.93
CA ARG A 352 -0.16 -6.72 -11.01
C ARG A 352 -1.48 -6.68 -10.23
N GLY A 353 -2.04 -5.51 -9.99
CA GLY A 353 -3.36 -5.35 -9.34
C GLY A 353 -4.54 -5.42 -10.30
N SER A 354 -4.30 -5.54 -11.62
CA SER A 354 -5.36 -5.56 -12.62
C SER A 354 -6.00 -6.94 -12.75
N PRO A 355 -7.33 -7.05 -12.67
CA PRO A 355 -8.03 -8.31 -12.94
C PRO A 355 -7.95 -8.73 -14.41
N LEU A 356 -7.51 -7.83 -15.31
CA LEU A 356 -7.34 -8.12 -16.74
C LEU A 356 -5.99 -8.77 -17.06
N LEU A 357 -5.05 -8.79 -16.10
CA LEU A 357 -3.85 -9.62 -16.19
C LEU A 357 -4.11 -10.90 -15.39
N PRO A 358 -4.71 -11.92 -16.02
CA PRO A 358 -4.98 -13.14 -15.30
C PRO A 358 -3.65 -13.73 -14.86
N HIS A 359 -3.56 -14.12 -13.59
CA HIS A 359 -2.52 -15.02 -13.08
C HIS A 359 -2.76 -16.42 -13.66
N LEU A 360 -2.91 -16.49 -14.98
CA LEU A 360 -3.03 -17.74 -15.68
C LEU A 360 -1.73 -18.53 -15.43
N PRO A 361 -1.83 -19.81 -15.09
CA PRO A 361 -0.67 -20.65 -15.13
C PRO A 361 -0.01 -20.48 -16.51
N PRO A 362 1.32 -20.42 -16.60
CA PRO A 362 1.99 -20.34 -17.89
C PRO A 362 1.40 -21.44 -18.77
N PRO A 363 1.09 -21.16 -20.05
CA PRO A 363 0.63 -22.20 -20.94
C PRO A 363 1.63 -23.35 -20.81
N ARG A 364 1.16 -24.53 -20.47
CA ARG A 364 2.00 -25.73 -20.53
C ARG A 364 2.58 -25.70 -21.93
N LEU A 365 3.88 -25.47 -22.04
CA LEU A 365 4.58 -25.65 -23.30
C LEU A 365 4.31 -27.11 -23.65
N LEU A 366 3.39 -27.32 -24.58
CA LEU A 366 3.22 -28.63 -25.17
C LEU A 366 4.62 -29.01 -25.70
N PRO A 367 5.16 -30.15 -25.36
CA PRO A 367 6.42 -30.59 -25.94
C PRO A 367 6.30 -30.40 -27.45
N ALA A 368 7.32 -29.80 -28.07
CA ALA A 368 7.34 -29.62 -29.51
C ALA A 368 7.01 -31.00 -30.14
N PRO A 369 6.10 -31.03 -31.14
CA PRO A 369 5.83 -32.32 -31.81
C PRO A 369 7.13 -32.93 -32.28
N PRO A 370 7.31 -34.25 -32.14
CA PRO A 370 8.53 -34.91 -32.56
C PRO A 370 8.80 -34.55 -34.02
N GLY A 371 9.96 -33.97 -34.28
CA GLY A 371 10.34 -33.52 -35.61
C GLY A 371 10.25 -34.72 -36.58
N ASN A 372 9.36 -34.64 -37.55
CA ASN A 372 9.38 -35.51 -38.71
C ASN A 372 10.69 -35.27 -39.43
N GLY A 373 11.63 -36.19 -39.26
CA GLY A 373 12.79 -36.32 -40.13
C GLY A 373 12.34 -36.67 -41.53
N GLY A 374 12.04 -35.65 -42.34
CA GLY A 374 11.73 -35.76 -43.77
C GLY A 374 12.78 -34.99 -44.55
N SER A 375 13.63 -35.72 -45.19
CA SER A 375 14.56 -35.27 -46.24
C SER A 375 13.84 -34.45 -47.30
N HIS A 376 14.28 -33.21 -47.51
CA HIS A 376 13.90 -32.41 -48.67
C HIS A 376 14.71 -32.84 -49.89
N PRO A 377 14.07 -33.07 -51.06
CA PRO A 377 14.73 -32.95 -52.35
C PRO A 377 14.69 -31.52 -52.84
N ALA A 378 15.83 -31.09 -53.30
CA ALA A 378 16.01 -29.83 -54.00
C ALA A 378 15.15 -29.73 -55.27
N THR A 379 14.41 -28.69 -55.49
CA THR A 379 13.80 -28.37 -56.77
C THR A 379 13.98 -26.88 -57.11
N GLN A 380 14.57 -26.75 -58.25
CA GLN A 380 14.92 -25.67 -59.12
C GLN A 380 13.90 -24.55 -59.27
N THR A 381 14.47 -23.34 -59.37
CA THR A 381 13.85 -22.10 -59.85
C THR A 381 13.47 -22.16 -61.36
N PRO A 382 12.44 -21.50 -61.77
CA PRO A 382 12.46 -20.82 -63.05
C PRO A 382 12.25 -19.30 -62.93
N GLN A 383 13.13 -18.60 -63.66
CA GLN A 383 12.97 -17.21 -64.05
C GLN A 383 11.91 -17.07 -65.16
N THR A 384 11.20 -15.94 -65.16
CA THR A 384 10.72 -15.09 -66.27
C THR A 384 9.64 -14.21 -65.66
N GLY A 385 9.54 -12.92 -65.76
CA GLY A 385 9.79 -12.01 -66.86
C GLY A 385 8.63 -11.04 -66.92
N GLY A 386 8.92 -9.74 -66.71
CA GLY A 386 8.33 -8.56 -67.33
C GLY A 386 6.81 -8.26 -67.10
N THR A 387 6.44 -7.14 -66.66
CA THR A 387 6.17 -5.89 -67.37
C THR A 387 5.37 -4.89 -66.51
N GLU A 388 5.73 -3.69 -66.65
CA GLU A 388 5.20 -2.38 -66.34
C GLU A 388 3.68 -2.20 -66.15
N GLY A 389 3.32 -1.22 -65.31
CA GLY A 389 1.99 -0.60 -65.25
C GLY A 389 1.89 0.44 -64.15
N GLU A 390 2.35 1.68 -64.48
CA GLU A 390 2.01 2.90 -63.73
C GLU A 390 0.51 3.14 -63.66
N SER A 391 0.00 3.64 -62.51
CA SER A 391 -0.99 4.72 -62.54
C SER A 391 -1.11 5.37 -61.15
N ASP A 392 -0.84 6.67 -61.18
CA ASP A 392 -1.15 7.71 -60.21
C ASP A 392 -2.56 7.60 -59.63
N LEU A 393 -2.66 7.97 -58.35
CA LEU A 393 -3.71 8.88 -57.89
C LEU A 393 -3.41 9.38 -56.45
N GLN A 394 -3.29 10.69 -56.39
CA GLN A 394 -3.06 11.50 -55.19
C GLN A 394 -4.35 11.69 -54.33
N PRO A 395 -4.22 12.33 -53.13
CA PRO A 395 -5.07 12.14 -51.99
C PRO A 395 -6.16 13.20 -51.84
N THR A 396 -7.23 12.84 -51.13
CA THR A 396 -8.21 13.81 -50.64
C THR A 396 -8.16 13.94 -49.11
N ARG A 397 -7.98 15.21 -48.71
CA ARG A 397 -8.16 15.75 -47.36
C ARG A 397 -9.65 15.88 -47.04
N ALA A 398 -10.06 15.50 -45.82
CA ALA A 398 -11.11 16.13 -45.00
C ALA A 398 -11.06 15.43 -43.64
N GLY A 399 -11.13 16.01 -42.45
CA GLY A 399 -11.64 17.27 -42.01
C GLY A 399 -11.89 17.07 -40.52
N VAL A 400 -11.38 17.99 -39.76
CA VAL A 400 -11.42 18.12 -38.27
C VAL A 400 -12.82 18.00 -37.70
N SER A 401 -12.98 17.30 -36.60
CA SER A 401 -13.96 17.72 -35.59
C SER A 401 -13.49 17.33 -34.16
N ARG A 402 -13.19 18.37 -33.39
CA ARG A 402 -13.02 18.32 -31.94
C ARG A 402 -14.41 18.18 -31.30
N ARG A 403 -14.59 17.26 -30.39
CA ARG A 403 -15.56 17.42 -29.30
C ARG A 403 -14.90 16.99 -27.96
N ARG A 404 -14.92 17.95 -27.06
CA ARG A 404 -14.68 17.80 -25.62
C ARG A 404 -15.87 17.04 -25.02
N PHE A 405 -15.56 16.11 -24.13
CA PHE A 405 -16.26 15.92 -22.84
C PHE A 405 -15.24 15.41 -21.84
#